data_2ba2201e277a5df92b8909c37d038fbb
#
_entry.id   2ba2201e277a5df92b8909c37d038fbb
#
_cell.length_a   1.000
_cell.length_b   1.000
_cell.length_c   1.000
_cell.angle_alpha   90.00
_cell.angle_beta   90.00
_cell.angle_gamma   90.00
#
_symmetry.space_group_name_H-M   'P 1'
#
loop_
_entity.id
_entity.type
_entity.pdbx_description
1 polymer ?
#
loop_
_entity_poly.entity_id
_entity_poly.type
_entity_poly.pdbx_seq_one_letter_code
_entity_poly.pdbx_strand_id
1 'polypeptide(L)'
;MIGFEPLKGSHTGEHMAGILYNVLEHFSITKRLLCITTDNAGNNGTMRKELEELLNNLDVDNSWSSDSTKIPCLAHVIQLVVKAILGAFNIKPAESGGVEDDVNGRSMNSAIAKVRC
;
A
#
# COMPACT_ATOMS: atom_id res chain seq x y z
N MET A 1 12.51 10.26 6.55
CA MET A 1 12.37 9.24 5.49
C MET A 1 13.76 8.73 5.15
N ILE A 2 14.01 7.43 5.28
CA ILE A 2 15.34 6.81 5.11
C ILE A 2 15.57 6.31 3.68
N GLY A 3 14.52 6.02 2.95
CA GLY A 3 14.65 5.54 1.58
C GLY A 3 13.36 5.74 0.78
N PHE A 4 13.52 5.82 -0.52
CA PHE A 4 12.45 5.76 -1.50
C PHE A 4 12.98 4.96 -2.69
N GLU A 5 12.66 3.67 -2.73
CA GLU A 5 13.15 2.76 -3.74
C GLU A 5 12.09 2.55 -4.84
N PRO A 6 12.44 2.81 -6.10
CA PRO A 6 11.54 2.54 -7.20
C PRO A 6 11.42 1.03 -7.44
N LEU A 7 10.20 0.51 -7.42
CA LEU A 7 9.91 -0.86 -7.82
C LEU A 7 10.05 -0.99 -9.34
N LYS A 8 11.17 -1.56 -9.79
CA LYS A 8 11.40 -1.87 -11.21
C LYS A 8 11.12 -3.35 -11.45
N GLY A 9 10.28 -3.66 -12.42
CA GLY A 9 9.96 -5.04 -12.80
C GLY A 9 8.69 -5.60 -12.17
N SER A 10 8.72 -6.87 -11.78
CA SER A 10 7.54 -7.56 -11.22
C SER A 10 7.18 -7.03 -9.83
N HIS A 11 5.90 -6.75 -9.60
CA HIS A 11 5.36 -6.35 -8.31
C HIS A 11 4.91 -7.56 -7.48
N THR A 12 5.67 -8.66 -7.52
CA THR A 12 5.42 -9.82 -6.66
C THR A 12 5.78 -9.52 -5.21
N GLY A 13 5.14 -10.20 -4.27
CA GLY A 13 5.45 -10.06 -2.85
C GLY A 13 6.91 -10.36 -2.53
N GLU A 14 7.46 -11.42 -3.12
CA GLU A 14 8.86 -11.83 -2.99
C GLU A 14 9.82 -10.73 -3.43
N HIS A 15 9.59 -10.14 -4.61
CA HIS A 15 10.44 -9.07 -5.12
C HIS A 15 10.39 -7.83 -4.21
N MET A 16 9.21 -7.45 -3.74
CA MET A 16 9.04 -6.35 -2.80
C MET A 16 9.72 -6.63 -1.46
N ALA A 17 9.64 -7.86 -0.95
CA ALA A 17 10.33 -8.27 0.28
C ALA A 17 11.84 -8.14 0.15
N GLY A 18 12.42 -8.61 -0.96
CA GLY A 18 13.86 -8.49 -1.23
C GLY A 18 14.33 -7.04 -1.27
N ILE A 19 13.59 -6.15 -1.92
CA ILE A 19 13.93 -4.71 -1.96
C ILE A 19 13.88 -4.11 -0.55
N LEU A 20 12.81 -4.38 0.20
CA LEU A 20 12.66 -3.87 1.56
C LEU A 20 13.75 -4.39 2.48
N TYR A 21 14.08 -5.68 2.38
CA TYR A 21 15.18 -6.29 3.11
C TYR A 21 16.52 -5.59 2.82
N ASN A 22 16.85 -5.36 1.55
CA ASN A 22 18.08 -4.67 1.15
C ASN A 22 18.16 -3.25 1.74
N VAL A 23 17.04 -2.53 1.79
CA VAL A 23 16.98 -1.20 2.44
C VAL A 23 17.26 -1.32 3.93
N LEU A 24 16.62 -2.27 4.63
CA LEU A 24 16.84 -2.48 6.06
C LEU A 24 18.29 -2.86 6.37
N GLU A 25 18.88 -3.71 5.53
CA GLU A 25 20.30 -4.12 5.65
C GLU A 25 21.24 -2.95 5.41
N HIS A 26 21.00 -2.18 4.34
CA HIS A 26 21.83 -1.01 4.01
C HIS A 26 21.92 -0.02 5.18
N PHE A 27 20.82 0.19 5.91
CA PHE A 27 20.80 1.05 7.09
C PHE A 27 21.12 0.35 8.40
N SER A 28 21.44 -0.95 8.38
CA SER A 28 21.72 -1.77 9.58
C SER A 28 20.60 -1.73 10.61
N ILE A 29 19.35 -1.75 10.16
CA ILE A 29 18.13 -1.67 11.00
C ILE A 29 17.24 -2.91 10.92
N THR A 30 17.73 -4.02 10.38
CA THR A 30 16.98 -5.28 10.27
C THR A 30 16.39 -5.74 11.60
N LYS A 31 17.15 -5.58 12.70
CA LYS A 31 16.71 -5.91 14.07
C LYS A 31 15.83 -4.85 14.75
N ARG A 32 15.57 -3.74 14.09
CA ARG A 32 14.79 -2.61 14.61
C ARG A 32 13.46 -2.40 13.91
N LEU A 33 13.08 -3.33 13.03
CA LEU A 33 11.78 -3.29 12.37
C LEU A 33 10.68 -3.59 13.40
N LEU A 34 9.83 -2.61 13.69
CA LEU A 34 8.73 -2.74 14.64
C LEU A 34 7.45 -3.19 13.95
N CYS A 35 7.07 -2.52 12.88
CA CYS A 35 5.83 -2.79 12.16
C CYS A 35 5.92 -2.36 10.70
N ILE A 36 5.00 -2.87 9.88
CA ILE A 36 4.84 -2.47 8.49
C ILE A 36 3.40 -2.01 8.26
N THR A 37 3.26 -0.84 7.66
CA THR A 37 1.96 -0.33 7.23
C THR A 37 1.74 -0.63 5.77
N THR A 38 0.72 -1.43 5.47
CA THR A 38 0.33 -1.79 4.09
C THR A 38 -1.19 -1.73 3.93
N ASP A 39 -1.63 -1.59 2.68
CA ASP A 39 -3.03 -1.84 2.34
C ASP A 39 -3.32 -3.36 2.26
N ASN A 40 -4.54 -3.72 1.89
CA ASN A 40 -4.97 -5.11 1.80
C ASN A 40 -4.73 -5.76 0.42
N ALA A 41 -3.84 -5.21 -0.41
CA ALA A 41 -3.46 -5.86 -1.66
C ALA A 41 -2.83 -7.24 -1.37
N GLY A 42 -3.18 -8.24 -2.20
CA GLY A 42 -2.74 -9.63 -1.99
C GLY A 42 -1.21 -9.76 -1.93
N ASN A 43 -0.49 -9.00 -2.75
CA ASN A 43 0.98 -9.00 -2.80
C ASN A 43 1.62 -8.56 -1.47
N ASN A 44 0.96 -7.68 -0.72
CA ASN A 44 1.47 -7.20 0.58
C ASN A 44 1.46 -8.30 1.65
N GLY A 45 0.52 -9.25 1.56
CA GLY A 45 0.50 -10.43 2.43
C GLY A 45 1.72 -11.33 2.18
N THR A 46 1.98 -11.65 0.92
CA THR A 46 3.15 -12.43 0.51
C THR A 46 4.45 -11.72 0.86
N MET A 47 4.57 -10.43 0.53
CA MET A 47 5.74 -9.62 0.86
C MET A 47 6.12 -9.71 2.35
N ARG A 48 5.13 -9.61 3.25
CA ARG A 48 5.40 -9.65 4.69
C ARG A 48 5.88 -11.01 5.17
N LYS A 49 5.31 -12.10 4.64
CA LYS A 49 5.74 -13.48 4.96
C LYS A 49 7.16 -13.74 4.47
N GLU A 50 7.46 -13.39 3.24
CA GLU A 50 8.80 -13.51 2.68
C GLU A 50 9.83 -12.67 3.46
N LEU A 51 9.44 -11.46 3.87
CA LEU A 51 10.32 -10.63 4.70
C LEU A 51 10.56 -11.27 6.08
N GLU A 52 9.55 -11.87 6.70
CA GLU A 52 9.70 -12.62 7.95
C GLU A 52 10.70 -13.76 7.80
N GLU A 53 10.62 -14.52 6.72
CA GLU A 53 11.57 -15.60 6.42
C GLU A 53 13.00 -15.06 6.23
N LEU A 54 13.17 -13.97 5.48
CA LEU A 54 14.47 -13.34 5.28
C LEU A 54 15.08 -12.84 6.59
N LEU A 55 14.29 -12.25 7.46
CA LEU A 55 14.75 -11.74 8.76
C LEU A 55 15.10 -12.88 9.72
N ASN A 56 14.31 -13.96 9.74
CA ASN A 56 14.54 -15.12 10.61
C ASN A 56 15.77 -15.94 10.19
N ASN A 57 16.10 -15.97 8.90
CA ASN A 57 17.30 -16.63 8.42
C ASN A 57 18.60 -15.95 8.86
N LEU A 58 18.55 -14.67 9.23
CA LEU A 58 19.73 -13.93 9.72
C LEU A 58 19.98 -14.12 11.21
N ASP A 59 18.92 -14.27 12.00
CA ASP A 59 19.05 -14.29 13.45
C ASP A 59 17.88 -15.03 14.08
N VAL A 60 18.20 -16.10 14.79
CA VAL A 60 17.21 -16.93 15.50
C VAL A 60 16.46 -16.16 16.58
N ASP A 61 17.05 -15.06 17.07
CA ASP A 61 16.46 -14.20 18.11
C ASP A 61 15.56 -13.08 17.56
N ASN A 62 15.34 -13.01 16.24
CA ASN A 62 14.45 -12.01 15.66
C ASN A 62 12.98 -12.42 15.90
N SER A 63 12.31 -11.71 16.78
CA SER A 63 10.91 -11.97 17.16
C SER A 63 9.90 -11.23 16.25
N TRP A 64 10.34 -10.68 15.12
CA TRP A 64 9.42 -10.00 14.21
C TRP A 64 8.48 -10.99 13.50
N SER A 65 7.18 -10.72 13.58
CA SER A 65 6.15 -11.57 12.97
C SER A 65 5.29 -10.76 12.00
N SER A 66 5.08 -11.31 10.83
CA SER A 66 4.32 -10.69 9.74
C SER A 66 2.85 -10.44 10.09
N ASP A 67 2.28 -11.24 10.98
CA ASP A 67 0.87 -11.14 11.39
C ASP A 67 0.66 -10.15 12.53
N SER A 68 1.52 -10.20 13.56
CA SER A 68 1.37 -9.36 14.75
C SER A 68 1.82 -7.91 14.55
N THR A 69 2.66 -7.64 13.55
CA THR A 69 3.28 -6.33 13.31
C THR A 69 2.66 -5.56 12.12
N LYS A 70 1.56 -6.09 11.56
CA LYS A 70 0.82 -5.42 10.49
C LYS A 70 0.00 -4.26 11.02
N ILE A 71 0.22 -3.07 10.47
CA ILE A 71 -0.67 -1.91 10.65
C ILE A 71 -1.42 -1.66 9.35
N PRO A 72 -2.77 -1.70 9.36
CA PRO A 72 -3.55 -1.34 8.18
C PRO A 72 -3.29 0.09 7.74
N CYS A 73 -3.19 0.32 6.44
CA CYS A 73 -3.06 1.66 5.89
C CYS A 73 -4.34 2.47 6.19
N LEU A 74 -4.21 3.53 6.98
CA LEU A 74 -5.34 4.37 7.39
C LEU A 74 -6.05 5.01 6.19
N ALA A 75 -5.31 5.46 5.19
CA ALA A 75 -5.88 6.01 3.97
C ALA A 75 -6.78 5.00 3.24
N HIS A 76 -6.36 3.74 3.19
CA HIS A 76 -7.16 2.66 2.60
C HIS A 76 -8.42 2.38 3.43
N VAL A 77 -8.32 2.37 4.75
CA VAL A 77 -9.48 2.20 5.65
C VAL A 77 -10.49 3.32 5.44
N ILE A 78 -10.05 4.58 5.40
CA ILE A 78 -10.91 5.74 5.12
C ILE A 78 -11.58 5.60 3.74
N GLN A 79 -10.83 5.21 2.72
CA GLN A 79 -11.38 5.00 1.38
C GLN A 79 -12.48 3.93 1.37
N LEU A 80 -12.30 2.83 2.10
CA LEU A 80 -13.31 1.78 2.21
C LEU A 80 -14.59 2.29 2.92
N VAL A 81 -14.45 3.08 3.99
CA VAL A 81 -15.57 3.69 4.70
C VAL A 81 -16.34 4.65 3.78
N VAL A 82 -15.63 5.52 3.06
CA VAL A 82 -16.25 6.45 2.10
C VAL A 82 -16.97 5.69 1.00
N LYS A 83 -16.39 4.64 0.44
CA LYS A 83 -17.05 3.78 -0.56
C LYS A 83 -18.32 3.12 -0.01
N ALA A 84 -18.28 2.65 1.23
CA ALA A 84 -19.44 2.03 1.87
C ALA A 84 -20.58 3.05 2.08
N ILE A 85 -20.27 4.27 2.52
CA ILE A 85 -21.24 5.36 2.69
C ILE A 85 -21.87 5.74 1.34
N LEU A 86 -21.03 5.98 0.31
CA LEU A 86 -21.53 6.33 -1.03
C LEU A 86 -22.39 5.21 -1.63
N GLY A 87 -22.00 3.95 -1.39
CA GLY A 87 -22.79 2.80 -1.81
C GLY A 87 -24.16 2.72 -1.12
N ALA A 88 -24.22 3.02 0.18
CA ALA A 88 -25.48 3.06 0.93
C ALA A 88 -26.44 4.14 0.41
N PHE A 89 -25.93 5.23 -0.12
CA PHE A 89 -26.72 6.31 -0.76
C PHE A 89 -26.96 6.08 -2.26
N ASN A 90 -26.62 4.89 -2.82
CA ASN A 90 -26.69 4.61 -4.27
C ASN A 90 -25.92 5.62 -5.16
N ILE A 91 -24.94 6.30 -4.60
CA ILE A 91 -24.07 7.21 -5.34
C ILE A 91 -22.94 6.38 -5.95
N LYS A 92 -22.99 6.13 -7.26
CA LYS A 92 -21.88 5.49 -7.97
C LYS A 92 -20.71 6.46 -8.01
N PRO A 93 -19.48 6.04 -7.60
CA PRO A 93 -18.31 6.86 -7.84
C PRO A 93 -18.16 7.06 -9.34
N ALA A 94 -17.88 8.30 -9.77
CA ALA A 94 -17.59 8.58 -11.17
C ALA A 94 -16.37 7.75 -11.58
N GLU A 95 -16.56 6.82 -12.51
CA GLU A 95 -15.45 6.13 -13.14
C GLU A 95 -14.59 7.20 -13.83
N SER A 96 -13.30 7.16 -13.56
CA SER A 96 -12.33 8.03 -14.21
C SER A 96 -12.20 7.61 -15.68
N GLY A 97 -13.20 7.97 -16.47
CA GLY A 97 -13.11 7.91 -17.91
C GLY A 97 -11.99 8.85 -18.37
N GLY A 98 -11.18 8.38 -19.31
CA GLY A 98 -10.15 9.18 -19.94
C GLY A 98 -10.74 10.50 -20.43
N VAL A 99 -9.95 11.55 -20.31
CA VAL A 99 -10.26 12.88 -20.82
C VAL A 99 -10.27 12.77 -22.35
N GLU A 100 -11.46 12.64 -22.94
CA GLU A 100 -11.68 13.13 -24.29
C GLU A 100 -12.16 14.57 -24.15
N ASP A 101 -11.36 15.49 -24.64
CA ASP A 101 -11.69 16.91 -24.76
C ASP A 101 -12.88 17.06 -25.69
N ASP A 102 -14.07 17.24 -25.16
CA ASP A 102 -15.18 17.78 -25.93
C ASP A 102 -15.60 19.14 -25.35
N VAL A 103 -15.39 20.13 -26.17
CA VAL A 103 -15.65 21.56 -25.93
C VAL A 103 -17.15 21.78 -26.15
N ASN A 104 -17.98 21.53 -25.20
CA ASN A 104 -19.19 22.32 -24.91
C ASN A 104 -20.13 21.63 -23.91
N GLY A 105 -20.41 22.29 -22.81
CA GLY A 105 -21.51 21.88 -21.94
C GLY A 105 -21.19 21.97 -20.45
N ARG A 106 -21.69 22.97 -19.79
CA ARG A 106 -21.68 23.15 -18.35
C ARG A 106 -22.13 21.88 -17.63
N SER A 107 -21.22 21.24 -16.90
CA SER A 107 -21.55 20.20 -15.94
C SER A 107 -21.06 20.59 -14.55
N MET A 108 -21.98 20.69 -13.60
CA MET A 108 -21.74 21.02 -12.19
C MET A 108 -21.12 19.86 -11.39
N ASN A 109 -20.45 18.92 -12.02
CA ASN A 109 -19.91 17.71 -11.38
C ASN A 109 -18.40 17.79 -10.99
N SER A 110 -17.80 18.98 -11.03
CA SER A 110 -16.34 19.09 -10.84
C SER A 110 -15.86 19.17 -9.38
N ALA A 111 -16.74 19.18 -8.39
CA ALA A 111 -16.36 19.37 -7.00
C ALA A 111 -15.86 18.09 -6.29
N ILE A 112 -16.26 16.90 -6.75
CA ILE A 112 -15.93 15.63 -6.09
C ILE A 112 -14.68 14.96 -6.69
N ALA A 113 -14.26 15.36 -7.89
CA ALA A 113 -13.12 14.75 -8.58
C ALA A 113 -11.73 15.17 -8.04
N LYS A 114 -11.65 16.10 -7.08
CA LYS A 114 -10.37 16.67 -6.58
C LYS A 114 -9.84 16.07 -5.28
N VAL A 115 -10.46 15.05 -4.73
CA VAL A 115 -9.90 14.32 -3.59
C VAL A 115 -9.19 13.06 -4.10
N ARG A 116 -8.08 13.26 -4.78
CA ARG A 116 -7.09 12.22 -5.05
C ARG A 116 -5.82 12.60 -4.28
N CYS A 117 -5.53 11.85 -3.24
CA CYS A 117 -4.17 11.55 -2.83
C CYS A 117 -3.75 10.23 -3.47
#